data_312a485f1e7e766b1cf8218b674592f6
#
_entry.id   312a485f1e7e766b1cf8218b674592f6
#
_cell.length_a   1.000
_cell.length_b   1.000
_cell.length_c   1.000
_cell.angle_alpha   90.00
_cell.angle_beta   90.00
_cell.angle_gamma   90.00
#
_symmetry.space_group_name_H-M   'P 1'
#
loop_
_entity.id
_entity.type
_entity.pdbx_description
1 polymer ?
#
loop_
_entity_poly.entity_id
_entity_poly.type
_entity_poly.pdbx_seq_one_letter_code
_entity_poly.pdbx_strand_id
1 'polypeptide(L)'
;MSTIERGTITASKNDDQLRELQVQLQDNYVQDELEHLEPYGFSSEPHCDKQTDAMVAFLGNQRGHGIVLSVTDRRYRITQMKTGEVCIYDDKKRHVYLKQDGIEIDGADSPITVKTTNSVTINAAANINLNASANVSVKATQISLDADNINITAKSNVTVKGSGIDLG
;
A
#
# COMPACT_ATOMS: atom_id res chain seq x y z
N MET A 1 -22.16 16.08 -26.95
CA MET A 1 -21.43 14.80 -27.05
C MET A 1 -20.32 14.87 -26.01
N SER A 2 -20.14 13.87 -25.15
CA SER A 2 -19.04 13.90 -24.17
C SER A 2 -17.74 13.50 -24.87
N THR A 3 -16.66 14.19 -24.55
CA THR A 3 -15.33 13.92 -25.13
C THR A 3 -14.44 13.32 -24.04
N ILE A 4 -13.67 12.30 -24.38
CA ILE A 4 -12.64 11.72 -23.50
C ILE A 4 -11.29 12.04 -24.14
N GLU A 5 -10.40 12.65 -23.37
CA GLU A 5 -9.07 13.03 -23.81
C GLU A 5 -8.01 12.44 -22.88
N ARG A 6 -6.84 12.16 -23.42
CA ARG A 6 -5.67 11.77 -22.64
C ARG A 6 -4.73 12.95 -22.50
N GLY A 7 -4.17 13.12 -21.32
CA GLY A 7 -3.17 14.13 -21.04
C GLY A 7 -2.13 13.63 -20.03
N THR A 8 -1.27 14.53 -19.59
CA THR A 8 -0.27 14.29 -18.57
C THR A 8 -0.45 15.24 -17.39
N ILE A 9 -0.24 14.76 -16.18
CA ILE A 9 -0.42 15.55 -14.96
C ILE A 9 0.75 16.51 -14.81
N THR A 10 0.43 17.79 -14.52
CA THR A 10 1.41 18.86 -14.31
C THR A 10 1.36 19.46 -12.92
N ALA A 11 0.22 19.38 -12.22
CA ALA A 11 0.07 19.77 -10.83
C ALA A 11 -1.06 18.99 -10.15
N SER A 12 -1.02 18.94 -8.82
CA SER A 12 -2.07 18.40 -7.97
C SER A 12 -2.33 19.36 -6.82
N LYS A 13 -3.60 19.52 -6.46
CA LYS A 13 -4.06 20.24 -5.28
C LYS A 13 -4.82 19.25 -4.39
N ASN A 14 -4.33 19.04 -3.18
CA ASN A 14 -4.80 18.01 -2.24
C ASN A 14 -5.05 18.60 -0.85
N ASP A 15 -5.60 19.80 -0.78
CA ASP A 15 -5.79 20.58 0.45
C ASP A 15 -7.18 20.37 1.06
N ASP A 16 -8.13 19.93 0.25
CA ASP A 16 -9.54 19.78 0.59
C ASP A 16 -10.02 18.33 0.51
N GLN A 17 -11.33 18.13 0.70
CA GLN A 17 -11.99 16.82 0.53
C GLN A 17 -12.01 16.36 -0.93
N LEU A 18 -11.73 17.25 -1.86
CA LEU A 18 -11.69 17.03 -3.29
C LEU A 18 -10.24 17.16 -3.77
N ARG A 19 -9.77 16.15 -4.50
CA ARG A 19 -8.49 16.27 -5.21
C ARG A 19 -8.70 16.88 -6.58
N GLU A 20 -7.98 17.94 -6.86
CA GLU A 20 -7.96 18.61 -8.15
C GLU A 20 -6.62 18.40 -8.83
N LEU A 21 -6.66 18.07 -10.12
CA LEU A 21 -5.47 17.89 -10.94
C LEU A 21 -5.43 18.93 -12.05
N GLN A 22 -4.23 19.39 -12.35
CA GLN A 22 -3.93 20.12 -13.59
C GLN A 22 -3.40 19.13 -14.61
N VAL A 23 -3.99 19.09 -15.77
CA VAL A 23 -3.65 18.15 -16.84
C VAL A 23 -3.31 18.92 -18.12
N GLN A 24 -2.13 18.64 -18.67
CA GLN A 24 -1.74 19.06 -20.00
C GLN A 24 -2.31 18.09 -21.03
N LEU A 25 -3.30 18.53 -21.77
CA LEU A 25 -3.94 17.80 -22.86
C LEU A 25 -3.16 17.92 -24.17
N GLN A 26 -3.73 17.43 -25.27
CA GLN A 26 -3.17 17.61 -26.60
C GLN A 26 -3.04 19.10 -26.96
N ASP A 27 -2.16 19.42 -27.92
CA ASP A 27 -1.90 20.77 -28.40
C ASP A 27 -1.41 21.77 -27.33
N ASN A 28 -0.74 21.26 -26.26
CA ASN A 28 -0.28 22.04 -25.12
C ASN A 28 -1.39 22.79 -24.36
N TYR A 29 -2.63 22.40 -24.55
CA TYR A 29 -3.73 22.97 -23.77
C TYR A 29 -3.68 22.42 -22.33
N VAL A 30 -3.63 23.33 -21.36
CA VAL A 30 -3.61 22.98 -19.94
C VAL A 30 -5.00 23.25 -19.36
N GLN A 31 -5.57 22.23 -18.74
CA GLN A 31 -6.81 22.32 -17.98
C GLN A 31 -6.51 22.19 -16.51
N ASP A 32 -6.96 23.15 -15.72
CA ASP A 32 -6.82 23.19 -14.27
C ASP A 32 -8.12 22.79 -13.55
N GLU A 33 -8.04 22.57 -12.24
CA GLU A 33 -9.18 22.30 -11.37
C GLU A 33 -10.05 21.11 -11.84
N LEU A 34 -9.41 20.08 -12.38
CA LEU A 34 -10.10 18.85 -12.76
C LEU A 34 -10.25 17.94 -11.54
N GLU A 35 -11.50 17.64 -11.14
CA GLU A 35 -11.79 16.69 -10.08
C GLU A 35 -11.26 15.32 -10.43
N HIS A 36 -10.45 14.71 -9.54
CA HIS A 36 -9.99 13.33 -9.66
C HIS A 36 -10.91 12.39 -8.88
N LEU A 37 -11.69 11.60 -9.60
CA LEU A 37 -12.55 10.57 -9.01
C LEU A 37 -11.74 9.29 -8.77
N GLU A 38 -11.59 8.93 -7.50
CA GLU A 38 -10.95 7.68 -7.09
C GLU A 38 -11.99 6.66 -6.62
N PRO A 39 -11.73 5.35 -6.80
CA PRO A 39 -12.58 4.32 -6.24
C PRO A 39 -12.66 4.44 -4.72
N TYR A 40 -13.85 4.23 -4.15
CA TYR A 40 -14.05 4.26 -2.69
C TYR A 40 -13.05 3.36 -1.96
N GLY A 41 -12.37 3.92 -0.97
CA GLY A 41 -11.36 3.22 -0.18
C GLY A 41 -9.94 3.26 -0.76
N PHE A 42 -9.73 3.92 -1.89
CA PHE A 42 -8.41 4.20 -2.48
C PHE A 42 -8.18 5.70 -2.54
N SER A 43 -6.98 6.12 -2.20
CA SER A 43 -6.53 7.49 -2.40
C SER A 43 -5.05 7.48 -2.75
N SER A 44 -4.68 8.18 -3.82
CA SER A 44 -3.31 8.20 -4.34
C SER A 44 -2.91 9.60 -4.75
N GLU A 45 -1.66 9.99 -4.46
CA GLU A 45 -1.09 11.25 -4.92
C GLU A 45 -0.20 10.97 -6.13
N PRO A 46 -0.61 11.35 -7.36
CA PRO A 46 0.15 11.07 -8.56
C PRO A 46 1.36 11.98 -8.72
N HIS A 47 2.40 11.51 -9.40
CA HIS A 47 3.53 12.36 -9.80
C HIS A 47 3.10 13.41 -10.82
N CYS A 48 3.48 14.68 -10.56
CA CYS A 48 3.15 15.85 -11.40
C CYS A 48 4.33 16.26 -12.29
N ASP A 49 4.95 15.32 -12.98
CA ASP A 49 6.18 15.50 -13.73
C ASP A 49 6.01 15.30 -15.25
N LYS A 50 4.79 15.36 -15.75
CA LYS A 50 4.40 15.12 -17.15
C LYS A 50 4.69 13.71 -17.67
N GLN A 51 4.95 12.76 -16.80
CA GLN A 51 5.13 11.35 -17.16
C GLN A 51 3.98 10.47 -16.66
N THR A 52 3.14 11.01 -15.78
CA THR A 52 1.91 10.35 -15.32
C THR A 52 0.77 10.72 -16.26
N ASP A 53 0.19 9.70 -16.89
CA ASP A 53 -0.95 9.84 -17.78
C ASP A 53 -2.25 10.05 -16.98
N ALA A 54 -3.12 10.90 -17.50
CA ALA A 54 -4.50 11.07 -17.03
C ALA A 54 -5.50 10.86 -18.15
N MET A 55 -6.63 10.22 -17.84
CA MET A 55 -7.78 10.12 -18.72
C MET A 55 -8.85 11.09 -18.22
N VAL A 56 -9.19 12.11 -19.02
CA VAL A 56 -10.14 13.15 -18.66
C VAL A 56 -11.41 13.00 -19.48
N ALA A 57 -12.54 13.00 -18.81
CA ALA A 57 -13.86 13.06 -19.43
C ALA A 57 -14.46 14.46 -19.30
N PHE A 58 -14.89 15.07 -20.40
CA PHE A 58 -15.58 16.34 -20.41
C PHE A 58 -17.09 16.15 -20.54
N LEU A 59 -17.81 16.61 -19.53
CA LEU A 59 -19.26 16.47 -19.45
C LEU A 59 -19.96 17.58 -20.24
N GLY A 60 -21.02 17.23 -20.98
CA GLY A 60 -21.85 18.20 -21.69
C GLY A 60 -21.12 18.96 -22.81
N ASN A 61 -20.01 18.45 -23.32
CA ASN A 61 -19.17 19.12 -24.33
C ASN A 61 -18.60 20.47 -23.87
N GLN A 62 -18.48 20.67 -22.56
CA GLN A 62 -17.91 21.88 -21.96
C GLN A 62 -16.54 21.54 -21.35
N ARG A 63 -15.48 22.15 -21.88
CA ARG A 63 -14.13 21.94 -21.35
C ARG A 63 -13.94 22.44 -19.91
N GLY A 64 -14.80 23.31 -19.41
CA GLY A 64 -14.82 23.75 -18.03
C GLY A 64 -15.38 22.73 -17.02
N HIS A 65 -15.94 21.61 -17.48
CA HIS A 65 -16.48 20.54 -16.61
C HIS A 65 -15.80 19.21 -16.95
N GLY A 66 -14.52 19.12 -16.64
CA GLY A 66 -13.73 17.92 -16.81
C GLY A 66 -13.60 17.13 -15.49
N ILE A 67 -13.57 15.81 -15.62
CA ILE A 67 -13.33 14.87 -14.52
C ILE A 67 -12.20 13.94 -14.92
N VAL A 68 -11.20 13.75 -14.04
CA VAL A 68 -10.16 12.75 -14.23
C VAL A 68 -10.70 11.41 -13.77
N LEU A 69 -10.87 10.48 -14.70
CA LEU A 69 -11.41 9.14 -14.45
C LEU A 69 -10.36 8.13 -14.00
N SER A 70 -9.12 8.30 -14.43
CA SER A 70 -8.00 7.44 -14.05
C SER A 70 -6.67 8.14 -14.26
N VAL A 71 -5.71 7.75 -13.44
CA VAL A 71 -4.31 8.12 -13.58
C VAL A 71 -3.46 6.85 -13.67
N THR A 72 -2.36 6.92 -14.41
CA THR A 72 -1.43 5.80 -14.51
C THR A 72 -0.01 6.28 -14.74
N ASP A 73 0.92 5.70 -13.98
CA ASP A 73 2.35 5.90 -14.18
C ASP A 73 3.00 4.57 -14.59
N ARG A 74 3.41 4.50 -15.84
CA ARG A 74 3.97 3.28 -16.41
C ARG A 74 5.34 2.92 -15.86
N ARG A 75 6.05 3.87 -15.25
CA ARG A 75 7.37 3.64 -14.67
C ARG A 75 7.32 2.68 -13.49
N TYR A 76 6.22 2.73 -12.73
CA TYR A 76 6.08 1.99 -11.46
C TYR A 76 5.13 0.80 -11.56
N ARG A 77 4.41 0.67 -12.68
CA ARG A 77 3.46 -0.41 -12.86
C ARG A 77 4.12 -1.78 -12.73
N ILE A 78 3.57 -2.63 -11.88
CA ILE A 78 4.01 -4.02 -11.75
C ILE A 78 3.74 -4.76 -13.06
N THR A 79 4.77 -5.40 -13.60
CA THR A 79 4.75 -6.15 -14.86
C THR A 79 4.83 -7.65 -14.62
N GLN A 80 4.57 -8.46 -15.66
CA GLN A 80 4.66 -9.93 -15.63
C GLN A 80 3.70 -10.60 -14.62
N MET A 81 2.63 -9.93 -14.25
CA MET A 81 1.56 -10.50 -13.44
C MET A 81 0.86 -11.64 -14.22
N LYS A 82 0.56 -12.71 -13.52
CA LYS A 82 -0.25 -13.80 -14.08
C LYS A 82 -1.74 -13.44 -14.05
N THR A 83 -2.51 -14.11 -14.88
CA THR A 83 -3.97 -13.90 -14.92
C THR A 83 -4.59 -14.15 -13.54
N GLY A 84 -5.42 -13.23 -13.08
CA GLY A 84 -6.10 -13.29 -11.78
C GLY A 84 -5.32 -12.69 -10.60
N GLU A 85 -4.07 -12.28 -10.77
CA GLU A 85 -3.30 -11.62 -9.72
C GLU A 85 -3.67 -10.13 -9.61
N VAL A 86 -3.60 -9.60 -8.39
CA VAL A 86 -3.89 -8.19 -8.06
C VAL A 86 -2.77 -7.64 -7.19
N CYS A 87 -2.33 -6.42 -7.47
CA CYS A 87 -1.30 -5.76 -6.69
C CYS A 87 -1.66 -4.30 -6.40
N ILE A 88 -1.57 -3.89 -5.14
CA ILE A 88 -1.56 -2.48 -4.71
C ILE A 88 -0.09 -2.13 -4.46
N TYR A 89 0.40 -1.09 -5.11
CA TYR A 89 1.83 -0.75 -5.10
C TYR A 89 2.06 0.76 -5.15
N ASP A 90 3.29 1.16 -4.87
CA ASP A 90 3.74 2.55 -5.00
C ASP A 90 5.05 2.69 -5.82
N ASP A 91 5.55 3.92 -5.91
CA ASP A 91 6.79 4.30 -6.59
C ASP A 91 8.07 3.76 -5.92
N LYS A 92 7.97 3.30 -4.68
CA LYS A 92 9.10 2.76 -3.88
C LYS A 92 9.14 1.24 -3.84
N LYS A 93 8.35 0.58 -4.68
CA LYS A 93 8.22 -0.89 -4.76
C LYS A 93 7.56 -1.54 -3.54
N ARG A 94 6.99 -0.75 -2.61
CA ARG A 94 6.19 -1.30 -1.52
C ARG A 94 4.88 -1.79 -2.09
N HIS A 95 4.42 -2.95 -1.63
CA HIS A 95 3.21 -3.53 -2.21
C HIS A 95 2.48 -4.51 -1.29
N VAL A 96 1.21 -4.68 -1.59
CA VAL A 96 0.38 -5.82 -1.18
C VAL A 96 -0.02 -6.57 -2.44
N TYR A 97 0.47 -7.79 -2.60
CA TYR A 97 0.33 -8.57 -3.82
C TYR A 97 -0.40 -9.89 -3.57
N LEU A 98 -1.54 -10.05 -4.21
CA LEU A 98 -2.34 -11.26 -4.23
C LEU A 98 -1.87 -12.11 -5.42
N LYS A 99 -0.96 -13.04 -5.15
CA LYS A 99 -0.37 -13.98 -6.11
C LYS A 99 -1.20 -15.24 -6.21
N GLN A 100 -0.99 -16.06 -7.25
CA GLN A 100 -1.66 -17.36 -7.36
C GLN A 100 -1.32 -18.32 -6.22
N ASP A 101 -0.15 -18.18 -5.62
CA ASP A 101 0.39 -19.05 -4.56
C ASP A 101 0.37 -18.43 -3.16
N GLY A 102 -0.15 -17.21 -3.01
CA GLY A 102 -0.25 -16.58 -1.69
C GLY A 102 -0.42 -15.07 -1.71
N ILE A 103 -0.35 -14.47 -0.53
CA ILE A 103 -0.39 -13.01 -0.34
C ILE A 103 0.96 -12.57 0.17
N GLU A 104 1.55 -11.58 -0.47
CA GLU A 104 2.81 -10.96 -0.07
C GLU A 104 2.57 -9.51 0.36
N ILE A 105 3.14 -9.12 1.50
CA ILE A 105 3.22 -7.73 1.94
C ILE A 105 4.70 -7.38 2.03
N ASP A 106 5.18 -6.52 1.13
CA ASP A 106 6.58 -6.12 1.07
C ASP A 106 6.71 -4.62 1.34
N GLY A 107 7.49 -4.28 2.36
CA GLY A 107 7.83 -2.90 2.72
C GLY A 107 9.02 -2.35 1.93
N ALA A 108 9.66 -3.14 1.07
CA ALA A 108 10.96 -2.82 0.47
C ALA A 108 11.97 -2.37 1.55
N ASP A 109 12.54 -1.17 1.42
CA ASP A 109 13.46 -0.61 2.42
C ASP A 109 12.75 0.15 3.57
N SER A 110 11.43 0.02 3.69
CA SER A 110 10.62 0.75 4.68
C SER A 110 10.03 -0.19 5.73
N PRO A 111 9.80 0.28 6.97
CA PRO A 111 9.18 -0.54 8.00
C PRO A 111 7.69 -0.80 7.70
N ILE A 112 7.22 -1.98 8.06
CA ILE A 112 5.79 -2.32 8.10
C ILE A 112 5.33 -2.20 9.56
N THR A 113 4.30 -1.39 9.80
CA THR A 113 3.75 -1.16 11.14
C THR A 113 2.27 -1.54 11.19
N VAL A 114 1.90 -2.44 12.10
CA VAL A 114 0.50 -2.77 12.40
C VAL A 114 0.13 -2.11 13.72
N LYS A 115 -0.89 -1.23 13.71
CA LYS A 115 -1.40 -0.53 14.89
C LYS A 115 -2.89 -0.77 15.07
N THR A 116 -3.29 -1.08 16.29
CA THR A 116 -4.70 -1.18 16.68
C THR A 116 -4.85 -0.76 18.15
N THR A 117 -6.01 -0.25 18.52
CA THR A 117 -6.41 -0.02 19.93
C THR A 117 -7.11 -1.23 20.54
N ASN A 118 -7.28 -2.29 19.76
CA ASN A 118 -7.92 -3.54 20.17
C ASN A 118 -6.93 -4.70 20.03
N SER A 119 -7.33 -5.84 19.52
CA SER A 119 -6.51 -7.04 19.38
C SER A 119 -6.03 -7.26 17.95
N VAL A 120 -4.89 -7.93 17.83
CA VAL A 120 -4.42 -8.57 16.60
C VAL A 120 -4.45 -10.07 16.84
N THR A 121 -5.12 -10.81 15.96
CA THR A 121 -5.21 -12.28 16.03
C THR A 121 -4.56 -12.87 14.78
N ILE A 122 -3.65 -13.82 14.98
CA ILE A 122 -2.98 -14.54 13.89
C ILE A 122 -3.28 -16.04 14.06
N ASN A 123 -4.02 -16.61 13.10
CA ASN A 123 -4.36 -18.02 13.07
C ASN A 123 -3.71 -18.68 11.84
N ALA A 124 -2.99 -19.75 12.06
CA ALA A 124 -2.43 -20.58 11.00
C ALA A 124 -2.73 -22.04 11.27
N ALA A 125 -3.20 -22.76 10.26
CA ALA A 125 -3.46 -24.20 10.36
C ALA A 125 -2.16 -25.02 10.35
N ALA A 126 -1.04 -24.44 9.92
CA ALA A 126 0.25 -25.10 9.88
C ALA A 126 1.27 -24.32 10.74
N ASN A 127 2.09 -23.47 10.17
CA ASN A 127 3.20 -22.85 10.85
C ASN A 127 3.08 -21.31 10.90
N ILE A 128 3.58 -20.72 11.99
CA ILE A 128 3.90 -19.30 12.07
C ILE A 128 5.41 -19.19 12.22
N ASN A 129 6.10 -18.56 11.25
CA ASN A 129 7.54 -18.38 11.27
C ASN A 129 7.86 -16.90 11.50
N LEU A 130 8.61 -16.61 12.56
CA LEU A 130 9.10 -15.27 12.89
C LEU A 130 10.63 -15.26 12.77
N ASN A 131 11.14 -14.60 11.73
CA ASN A 131 12.57 -14.51 11.46
C ASN A 131 13.02 -13.05 11.48
N ALA A 132 14.04 -12.73 12.24
CA ALA A 132 14.66 -11.43 12.28
C ALA A 132 16.19 -11.58 12.27
N SER A 133 16.88 -10.75 11.49
CA SER A 133 18.34 -10.73 11.46
C SER A 133 18.95 -10.10 12.73
N ALA A 134 18.19 -9.26 13.43
CA ALA A 134 18.62 -8.60 14.65
C ALA A 134 17.81 -9.10 15.87
N ASN A 135 16.65 -8.53 16.15
CA ASN A 135 15.90 -8.81 17.36
C ASN A 135 14.43 -9.16 17.08
N VAL A 136 13.90 -10.13 17.82
CA VAL A 136 12.46 -10.30 18.05
C VAL A 136 12.20 -9.89 19.49
N SER A 137 11.35 -8.88 19.71
CA SER A 137 10.97 -8.40 21.05
C SER A 137 9.48 -8.59 21.27
N VAL A 138 9.13 -9.30 22.35
CA VAL A 138 7.74 -9.48 22.79
C VAL A 138 7.60 -8.83 24.15
N LYS A 139 6.69 -7.87 24.30
CA LYS A 139 6.42 -7.16 25.54
C LYS A 139 4.92 -7.17 25.84
N ALA A 140 4.55 -7.69 26.98
CA ALA A 140 3.15 -7.76 27.43
C ALA A 140 3.10 -7.82 28.95
N THR A 141 1.93 -7.57 29.54
CA THR A 141 1.66 -7.85 30.97
C THR A 141 1.77 -9.36 31.28
N GLN A 142 1.31 -10.20 30.34
CA GLN A 142 1.40 -11.65 30.41
C GLN A 142 1.75 -12.20 29.02
N ILE A 143 2.63 -13.20 29.00
CA ILE A 143 2.94 -14.01 27.82
C ILE A 143 2.64 -15.46 28.21
N SER A 144 1.77 -16.12 27.47
CA SER A 144 1.46 -17.54 27.63
C SER A 144 1.93 -18.30 26.38
N LEU A 145 2.67 -19.37 26.61
CA LEU A 145 3.11 -20.30 25.57
C LEU A 145 2.57 -21.67 25.94
N ASP A 146 1.69 -22.21 25.14
CA ASP A 146 1.04 -23.52 25.33
C ASP A 146 1.35 -24.41 24.13
N ALA A 147 2.09 -25.47 24.33
CA ALA A 147 2.51 -26.39 23.28
C ALA A 147 2.97 -27.73 23.92
N ASP A 148 2.87 -28.81 23.16
CA ASP A 148 3.43 -30.12 23.56
C ASP A 148 4.94 -30.06 23.83
N ASN A 149 5.67 -29.23 23.07
CA ASN A 149 7.09 -29.02 23.23
C ASN A 149 7.47 -27.54 22.99
N ILE A 150 8.25 -26.98 23.91
CA ILE A 150 8.84 -25.65 23.78
C ILE A 150 10.35 -25.79 23.80
N ASN A 151 11.02 -25.51 22.66
CA ASN A 151 12.46 -25.54 22.53
C ASN A 151 13.04 -24.13 22.52
N ILE A 152 13.91 -23.83 23.50
CA ILE A 152 14.62 -22.55 23.55
C ILE A 152 16.11 -22.84 23.40
N THR A 153 16.71 -22.40 22.29
CA THR A 153 18.11 -22.60 21.97
C THR A 153 18.81 -21.28 21.69
N ALA A 154 19.94 -21.03 22.32
CA ALA A 154 20.77 -19.87 22.05
C ALA A 154 22.22 -20.31 21.77
N LYS A 155 22.93 -19.63 20.89
CA LYS A 155 24.36 -19.87 20.67
C LYS A 155 25.23 -19.44 21.84
N SER A 156 24.76 -18.50 22.65
CA SER A 156 25.49 -17.95 23.79
C SER A 156 24.70 -18.15 25.10
N ASN A 157 23.70 -17.33 25.37
CA ASN A 157 23.00 -17.34 26.65
C ASN A 157 21.48 -17.39 26.52
N VAL A 158 20.83 -18.17 27.34
CA VAL A 158 19.41 -18.02 27.69
C VAL A 158 19.36 -17.46 29.11
N THR A 159 18.74 -16.28 29.28
CA THR A 159 18.59 -15.67 30.59
C THR A 159 17.12 -15.59 30.97
N VAL A 160 16.74 -16.21 32.06
CA VAL A 160 15.40 -16.14 32.66
C VAL A 160 15.51 -15.41 33.99
N LYS A 161 14.71 -14.34 34.19
CA LYS A 161 14.68 -13.55 35.41
C LYS A 161 13.24 -13.38 35.87
N GLY A 162 12.98 -13.61 37.15
CA GLY A 162 11.68 -13.41 37.76
C GLY A 162 11.78 -13.47 39.29
N SER A 163 10.76 -13.01 40.00
CA SER A 163 10.65 -13.13 41.46
C SER A 163 10.38 -14.58 41.89
N GLY A 164 9.82 -15.40 41.03
CA GLY A 164 9.66 -16.82 41.16
C GLY A 164 9.83 -17.49 39.80
N ILE A 165 10.57 -18.58 39.72
CA ILE A 165 10.75 -19.44 38.57
C ILE A 165 10.40 -20.84 39.00
N ASP A 166 9.32 -21.39 38.49
CA ASP A 166 8.92 -22.77 38.70
C ASP A 166 9.25 -23.58 37.43
N LEU A 167 10.02 -24.60 37.58
CA LEU A 167 10.48 -25.44 36.47
C LEU A 167 9.81 -26.83 36.44
N GLY A 168 8.74 -27.04 37.25
CA GLY A 168 7.95 -28.26 37.26
C GLY A 168 8.57 -29.44 38.00
#